data_8bf9dabc69aa736d945d4e24c871004e
#
_entry.id   8bf9dabc69aa736d945d4e24c871004e
#
_cell.length_a   1.000
_cell.length_b   1.000
_cell.length_c   1.000
_cell.angle_alpha   90.00
_cell.angle_beta   90.00
_cell.angle_gamma   90.00
#
_symmetry.space_group_name_H-M   'P 1'
#
loop_
_entity.id
_entity.type
_entity.pdbx_description
1 polymer ?
#
loop_
_entity_poly.entity_id
_entity_poly.type
_entity_poly.pdbx_seq_one_letter_code
_entity_poly.pdbx_strand_id
1 'polypeptide(L)'
;MSDTKAMQRLCGLMRKAVQQYEMLAPGDRVLVGVSGGKDSVALTIGLARLRQYLGFPFEVVAVTLDPQFGGKPVDYSALEALFRRYDVPYEVRRTFIGPIVFDYRNEKNPCSLCAKMRRGALHAAAEELDCNKVALGHHLDDAIETFYMNLWREGRIGCFSPVTELSDRGLTLIRPLLLATEQEVRCAVKEEGFPIVKSRCPADGVTTREDTKNFVRERCRTDRAFRQKTLHALQESDIDGWRPLHPARTSKKEDTAHADARI
;
A
#
# COMPACT_ATOMS: atom_id res chain seq x y z
N MET A 1 20.14 -1.01 15.93
CA MET A 1 20.11 -2.33 15.22
C MET A 1 20.31 -2.02 13.74
N SER A 2 21.25 -2.70 13.07
CA SER A 2 21.43 -2.53 11.62
C SER A 2 20.28 -3.24 10.89
N ASP A 3 19.72 -2.54 9.90
CA ASP A 3 18.65 -3.07 9.07
C ASP A 3 19.14 -4.26 8.23
N THR A 4 18.27 -5.24 8.04
CA THR A 4 18.53 -6.31 7.05
C THR A 4 18.63 -5.73 5.64
N LYS A 5 19.33 -6.44 4.75
CA LYS A 5 19.44 -6.01 3.33
C LYS A 5 18.08 -5.89 2.66
N ALA A 6 17.14 -6.78 2.99
CA ALA A 6 15.79 -6.74 2.44
C ALA A 6 15.04 -5.47 2.89
N MET A 7 15.16 -5.09 4.15
CA MET A 7 14.52 -3.88 4.66
C MET A 7 15.16 -2.60 4.11
N GLN A 8 16.49 -2.55 3.98
CA GLN A 8 17.19 -1.44 3.33
C GLN A 8 16.72 -1.26 1.88
N ARG A 9 16.57 -2.37 1.12
CA ARG A 9 16.04 -2.35 -0.23
C ARG A 9 14.61 -1.83 -0.27
N LEU A 10 13.74 -2.32 0.63
CA LEU A 10 12.36 -1.87 0.73
C LEU A 10 12.27 -0.37 1.01
N CYS A 11 13.03 0.14 1.99
CA CYS A 11 13.11 1.57 2.28
C CYS A 11 13.61 2.39 1.08
N GLY A 12 14.54 1.85 0.31
CA GLY A 12 15.02 2.49 -0.93
C GLY A 12 13.90 2.62 -1.98
N LEU A 13 13.08 1.59 -2.18
CA LEU A 13 11.92 1.62 -3.08
C LEU A 13 10.84 2.57 -2.58
N MET A 14 10.56 2.56 -1.28
CA MET A 14 9.61 3.50 -0.66
C MET A 14 10.07 4.94 -0.81
N ARG A 15 11.34 5.24 -0.53
CA ARG A 15 11.91 6.58 -0.74
C ARG A 15 11.76 7.03 -2.19
N LYS A 16 12.06 6.13 -3.14
CA LYS A 16 11.89 6.41 -4.57
C LYS A 16 10.43 6.75 -4.90
N ALA A 17 9.45 5.98 -4.41
CA ALA A 17 8.03 6.25 -4.63
C ALA A 17 7.62 7.61 -4.03
N VAL A 18 8.02 7.88 -2.78
CA VAL A 18 7.75 9.15 -2.08
C VAL A 18 8.28 10.34 -2.87
N GLN A 19 9.50 10.25 -3.39
CA GLN A 19 10.13 11.32 -4.17
C GLN A 19 9.52 11.47 -5.57
N GLN A 20 9.25 10.37 -6.27
CA GLN A 20 8.70 10.41 -7.63
C GLN A 20 7.28 11.01 -7.70
N TYR A 21 6.50 10.81 -6.65
CA TYR A 21 5.09 11.21 -6.60
C TYR A 21 4.81 12.29 -5.53
N GLU A 22 5.84 12.91 -4.96
CA GLU A 22 5.73 13.96 -3.93
C GLU A 22 4.75 13.58 -2.79
N MET A 23 4.85 12.33 -2.32
CA MET A 23 3.89 11.80 -1.35
C MET A 23 3.99 12.46 0.02
N LEU A 24 5.16 13.02 0.38
CA LEU A 24 5.43 13.61 1.69
C LEU A 24 6.08 14.98 1.55
N ALA A 25 5.72 15.88 2.46
CA ALA A 25 6.28 17.21 2.62
C ALA A 25 6.72 17.46 4.07
N PRO A 26 7.55 18.49 4.32
CA PRO A 26 7.91 18.89 5.67
C PRO A 26 6.68 19.20 6.53
N GLY A 27 6.64 18.64 7.74
CA GLY A 27 5.56 18.86 8.69
C GLY A 27 4.33 17.95 8.50
N ASP A 28 4.33 17.07 7.50
CA ASP A 28 3.23 16.10 7.34
C ASP A 28 3.08 15.19 8.56
N ARG A 29 1.84 14.89 8.91
CA ARG A 29 1.47 13.90 9.90
C ARG A 29 0.69 12.78 9.23
N VAL A 30 1.30 11.60 9.18
CA VAL A 30 0.84 10.45 8.37
C VAL A 30 0.19 9.41 9.26
N LEU A 31 -1.08 9.14 9.04
CA LEU A 31 -1.75 8.00 9.63
C LEU A 31 -1.54 6.76 8.76
N VAL A 32 -1.09 5.66 9.35
CA VAL A 32 -0.99 4.36 8.70
C VAL A 32 -2.12 3.46 9.17
N GLY A 33 -2.96 3.00 8.25
CA GLY A 33 -3.97 1.99 8.53
C GLY A 33 -3.36 0.59 8.67
N VAL A 34 -3.24 0.08 9.89
CA VAL A 34 -2.61 -1.21 10.18
C VAL A 34 -3.66 -2.31 10.22
N SER A 35 -3.64 -3.20 9.23
CA SER A 35 -4.49 -4.40 9.21
C SER A 35 -3.94 -5.56 10.03
N GLY A 36 -2.70 -5.47 10.50
CA GLY A 36 -1.94 -6.56 11.09
C GLY A 36 -1.19 -7.43 10.09
N GLY A 37 -1.51 -7.33 8.80
CA GLY A 37 -0.82 -8.05 7.73
C GLY A 37 0.56 -7.48 7.40
N LYS A 38 1.37 -8.28 6.70
CA LYS A 38 2.76 -7.97 6.33
C LYS A 38 2.95 -6.59 5.70
N ASP A 39 2.03 -6.19 4.80
CA ASP A 39 2.16 -4.97 4.01
C ASP A 39 1.99 -3.72 4.88
N SER A 40 0.99 -3.71 5.76
CA SER A 40 0.75 -2.60 6.68
C SER A 40 1.84 -2.47 7.74
N VAL A 41 2.38 -3.59 8.24
CA VAL A 41 3.50 -3.59 9.19
C VAL A 41 4.78 -3.07 8.52
N ALA A 42 5.09 -3.58 7.32
CA ALA A 42 6.25 -3.11 6.54
C ALA A 42 6.16 -1.63 6.19
N LEU A 43 4.95 -1.16 5.80
CA LEU A 43 4.69 0.25 5.52
C LEU A 43 4.97 1.14 6.74
N THR A 44 4.44 0.76 7.91
CA THR A 44 4.60 1.52 9.15
C THR A 44 6.08 1.66 9.53
N ILE A 45 6.80 0.53 9.57
CA ILE A 45 8.22 0.55 9.92
C ILE A 45 9.06 1.24 8.85
N GLY A 46 8.74 1.03 7.56
CA GLY A 46 9.41 1.70 6.45
C GLY A 46 9.28 3.23 6.54
N LEU A 47 8.08 3.76 6.80
CA LEU A 47 7.87 5.19 7.01
C LEU A 47 8.60 5.70 8.26
N ALA A 48 8.57 4.96 9.37
CA ALA A 48 9.31 5.33 10.57
C ALA A 48 10.82 5.47 10.30
N ARG A 49 11.39 4.57 9.50
CA ARG A 49 12.81 4.63 9.08
C ARG A 49 13.09 5.77 8.11
N LEU A 50 12.17 6.06 7.19
CA LEU A 50 12.32 7.15 6.23
C LEU A 50 12.44 8.54 6.88
N ARG A 51 11.99 8.72 8.12
CA ARG A 51 12.23 9.95 8.90
C ARG A 51 13.71 10.35 8.96
N GLN A 52 14.62 9.37 8.88
CA GLN A 52 16.07 9.60 8.93
C GLN A 52 16.69 9.91 7.55
N TYR A 53 15.99 9.64 6.45
CA TYR A 53 16.56 9.65 5.09
C TYR A 53 15.94 10.66 4.14
N LEU A 54 14.81 11.29 4.48
CA LEU A 54 14.13 12.24 3.58
C LEU A 54 14.66 13.67 3.69
N GLY A 55 15.41 13.99 4.77
CA GLY A 55 16.01 15.31 4.94
C GLY A 55 15.02 16.39 5.46
N PHE A 56 13.81 16.02 5.80
CA PHE A 56 12.81 16.88 6.41
C PHE A 56 11.97 16.11 7.45
N PRO A 57 11.43 16.81 8.48
CA PRO A 57 10.65 16.19 9.53
C PRO A 57 9.23 15.86 9.03
N PHE A 58 8.73 14.70 9.43
CA PHE A 58 7.32 14.30 9.36
C PHE A 58 7.01 13.30 10.47
N GLU A 59 5.74 13.16 10.82
CA GLU A 59 5.28 12.27 11.87
C GLU A 59 4.56 11.05 11.28
N VAL A 60 4.61 9.94 12.01
CA VAL A 60 3.91 8.69 11.66
C VAL A 60 3.11 8.23 12.86
N VAL A 61 1.82 8.00 12.64
CA VAL A 61 0.88 7.43 13.64
C VAL A 61 0.28 6.17 13.04
N ALA A 62 0.16 5.11 13.81
CA ALA A 62 -0.40 3.83 13.36
C ALA A 62 -1.76 3.56 14.04
N VAL A 63 -2.76 3.15 13.27
CA VAL A 63 -4.09 2.82 13.78
C VAL A 63 -4.56 1.49 13.24
N THR A 64 -4.95 0.58 14.12
CA THR A 64 -5.68 -0.63 13.75
C THR A 64 -7.17 -0.43 13.98
N LEU A 65 -7.96 -0.61 12.94
CA LEU A 65 -9.41 -0.73 13.07
C LEU A 65 -9.74 -2.21 13.28
N ASP A 66 -10.07 -2.60 14.52
CA ASP A 66 -10.52 -3.95 14.82
C ASP A 66 -12.02 -4.09 14.48
N PRO A 67 -12.37 -4.85 13.43
CA PRO A 67 -13.76 -5.00 13.03
C PRO A 67 -14.57 -5.95 13.90
N GLN A 68 -13.95 -6.59 14.90
CA GLN A 68 -14.57 -7.53 15.85
C GLN A 68 -15.27 -8.72 15.17
N PHE A 69 -14.64 -9.30 14.14
CA PHE A 69 -15.19 -10.49 13.49
C PHE A 69 -15.34 -11.66 14.47
N GLY A 70 -16.57 -12.23 14.53
CA GLY A 70 -16.90 -13.36 15.41
C GLY A 70 -16.89 -13.02 16.91
N GLY A 71 -16.95 -11.74 17.28
CA GLY A 71 -17.10 -11.27 18.67
C GLY A 71 -15.93 -11.56 19.61
N LYS A 72 -14.83 -12.15 19.11
CA LYS A 72 -13.64 -12.45 19.94
C LYS A 72 -12.58 -11.36 19.76
N PRO A 73 -12.01 -10.85 20.87
CA PRO A 73 -10.94 -9.86 20.80
C PRO A 73 -9.70 -10.42 20.08
N VAL A 74 -9.03 -9.57 19.31
CA VAL A 74 -7.74 -9.87 18.68
C VAL A 74 -6.65 -9.28 19.57
N ASP A 75 -5.57 -10.03 19.78
CA ASP A 75 -4.39 -9.55 20.49
C ASP A 75 -3.45 -8.83 19.52
N TYR A 76 -3.21 -7.55 19.78
CA TYR A 76 -2.30 -6.69 19.03
C TYR A 76 -1.04 -6.29 19.82
N SER A 77 -0.82 -6.87 21.00
CA SER A 77 0.29 -6.51 21.90
C SER A 77 1.67 -6.61 21.24
N ALA A 78 1.86 -7.61 20.38
CA ALA A 78 3.12 -7.78 19.63
C ALA A 78 3.36 -6.64 18.62
N LEU A 79 2.31 -6.09 18.00
CA LEU A 79 2.41 -4.92 17.13
C LEU A 79 2.67 -3.65 17.93
N GLU A 80 2.02 -3.49 19.07
CA GLU A 80 2.25 -2.36 19.98
C GLU A 80 3.70 -2.32 20.45
N ALA A 81 4.24 -3.46 20.89
CA ALA A 81 5.64 -3.58 21.29
C ALA A 81 6.60 -3.27 20.11
N LEU A 82 6.27 -3.74 18.89
CA LEU A 82 7.05 -3.43 17.70
C LEU A 82 7.06 -1.93 17.42
N PHE A 83 5.90 -1.28 17.33
CA PHE A 83 5.80 0.13 16.94
C PHE A 83 6.40 1.07 17.98
N ARG A 84 6.30 0.73 19.26
CA ARG A 84 7.01 1.45 20.35
C ARG A 84 8.52 1.47 20.16
N ARG A 85 9.13 0.39 19.66
CA ARG A 85 10.58 0.32 19.37
C ARG A 85 11.02 1.26 18.25
N TYR A 86 10.10 1.73 17.41
CA TYR A 86 10.34 2.64 16.30
C TYR A 86 9.77 4.04 16.53
N ASP A 87 9.40 4.36 17.78
CA ASP A 87 8.79 5.64 18.16
C ASP A 87 7.59 6.00 17.26
N VAL A 88 6.71 5.02 17.02
CA VAL A 88 5.45 5.19 16.30
C VAL A 88 4.30 5.06 17.30
N PRO A 89 3.56 6.16 17.58
CA PRO A 89 2.32 6.08 18.35
C PRO A 89 1.35 5.10 17.69
N TYR A 90 0.74 4.25 18.49
CA TYR A 90 -0.16 3.20 17.99
C TYR A 90 -1.39 3.08 18.85
N GLU A 91 -2.55 3.00 18.21
CA GLU A 91 -3.81 2.72 18.87
C GLU A 91 -4.65 1.67 18.14
N VAL A 92 -5.48 0.96 18.92
CA VAL A 92 -6.45 -0.01 18.41
C VAL A 92 -7.84 0.54 18.63
N ARG A 93 -8.56 0.82 17.54
CA ARG A 93 -9.95 1.27 17.55
C ARG A 93 -10.88 0.10 17.27
N ARG A 94 -11.66 -0.30 18.26
CA ARG A 94 -12.70 -1.31 18.10
C ARG A 94 -13.88 -0.71 17.35
N THR A 95 -14.37 -1.42 16.33
CA THR A 95 -15.50 -0.98 15.49
C THR A 95 -16.57 -2.07 15.45
N PHE A 96 -17.80 -1.70 15.13
CA PHE A 96 -18.88 -2.66 14.90
C PHE A 96 -19.01 -3.10 13.44
N ILE A 97 -17.94 -2.94 12.63
CA ILE A 97 -17.98 -3.23 11.19
C ILE A 97 -18.31 -4.71 10.94
N GLY A 98 -17.66 -5.63 11.66
CA GLY A 98 -17.92 -7.07 11.52
C GLY A 98 -19.37 -7.42 11.79
N PRO A 99 -19.92 -7.13 12.99
CA PRO A 99 -21.31 -7.36 13.30
C PRO A 99 -22.28 -6.70 12.32
N ILE A 100 -22.05 -5.46 11.91
CA ILE A 100 -22.94 -4.77 10.96
C ILE A 100 -22.97 -5.47 9.61
N VAL A 101 -21.80 -5.84 9.08
CA VAL A 101 -21.67 -6.38 7.71
C VAL A 101 -22.15 -7.83 7.62
N PHE A 102 -21.78 -8.67 8.61
CA PHE A 102 -21.98 -10.11 8.53
C PHE A 102 -23.20 -10.61 9.31
N ASP A 103 -23.52 -9.97 10.43
CA ASP A 103 -24.60 -10.46 11.31
C ASP A 103 -25.90 -9.68 11.09
N TYR A 104 -25.83 -8.35 10.94
CA TYR A 104 -27.01 -7.50 10.87
C TYR A 104 -27.54 -7.31 9.45
N ARG A 105 -26.65 -6.96 8.49
CA ARG A 105 -27.07 -6.68 7.11
C ARG A 105 -27.08 -7.89 6.21
N ASN A 106 -26.30 -8.92 6.54
CA ASN A 106 -26.16 -10.14 5.74
C ASN A 106 -26.01 -9.82 4.24
N GLU A 107 -25.07 -8.91 3.93
CA GLU A 107 -24.90 -8.32 2.60
C GLU A 107 -24.48 -9.37 1.55
N LYS A 108 -25.05 -9.29 0.35
CA LYS A 108 -24.64 -10.12 -0.79
C LYS A 108 -23.18 -9.91 -1.19
N ASN A 109 -22.68 -8.68 -1.01
CA ASN A 109 -21.28 -8.32 -1.24
C ASN A 109 -20.67 -7.69 0.02
N PRO A 110 -20.37 -8.49 1.05
CA PRO A 110 -19.91 -7.99 2.35
C PRO A 110 -18.58 -7.24 2.24
N CYS A 111 -17.70 -7.61 1.30
CA CYS A 111 -16.40 -6.97 1.12
C CYS A 111 -16.51 -5.49 0.71
N SER A 112 -17.48 -5.16 -0.14
CA SER A 112 -17.67 -3.78 -0.60
C SER A 112 -18.11 -2.86 0.54
N LEU A 113 -19.12 -3.28 1.32
CA LEU A 113 -19.60 -2.53 2.47
C LEU A 113 -18.52 -2.42 3.55
N CYS A 114 -17.86 -3.52 3.88
CA CYS A 114 -16.75 -3.54 4.84
C CYS A 114 -15.64 -2.56 4.45
N ALA A 115 -15.22 -2.56 3.18
CA ALA A 115 -14.20 -1.65 2.68
C ALA A 115 -14.63 -0.18 2.79
N LYS A 116 -15.90 0.13 2.46
CA LYS A 116 -16.46 1.48 2.57
C LYS A 116 -16.47 1.95 4.04
N MET A 117 -16.95 1.12 4.96
CA MET A 117 -17.01 1.45 6.39
C MET A 117 -15.60 1.61 6.99
N ARG A 118 -14.66 0.70 6.66
CA ARG A 118 -13.26 0.81 7.13
C ARG A 118 -12.59 2.07 6.62
N ARG A 119 -12.83 2.45 5.36
CA ARG A 119 -12.31 3.70 4.79
C ARG A 119 -12.84 4.91 5.55
N GLY A 120 -14.16 4.98 5.77
CA GLY A 120 -14.76 6.07 6.55
C GLY A 120 -14.21 6.17 7.97
N ALA A 121 -14.08 5.04 8.67
CA ALA A 121 -13.53 5.01 10.01
C ALA A 121 -12.03 5.41 10.05
N LEU A 122 -11.26 5.05 9.02
CA LEU A 122 -9.85 5.43 8.92
C LEU A 122 -9.68 6.93 8.66
N HIS A 123 -10.54 7.52 7.82
CA HIS A 123 -10.55 8.97 7.59
C HIS A 123 -10.94 9.75 8.85
N ALA A 124 -11.98 9.31 9.57
CA ALA A 124 -12.35 9.91 10.85
C ALA A 124 -11.21 9.83 11.88
N ALA A 125 -10.52 8.69 11.93
CA ALA A 125 -9.35 8.55 12.79
C ALA A 125 -8.22 9.52 12.40
N ALA A 126 -8.02 9.78 11.10
CA ALA A 126 -7.03 10.73 10.64
C ALA A 126 -7.37 12.16 11.04
N GLU A 127 -8.63 12.55 10.89
CA GLU A 127 -9.14 13.88 11.30
C GLU A 127 -8.97 14.07 12.83
N GLU A 128 -9.38 13.09 13.65
CA GLU A 128 -9.27 13.14 15.11
C GLU A 128 -7.81 13.20 15.63
N LEU A 129 -6.88 12.64 14.87
CA LEU A 129 -5.44 12.60 15.20
C LEU A 129 -4.65 13.71 14.52
N ASP A 130 -5.32 14.71 13.94
CA ASP A 130 -4.70 15.83 13.20
C ASP A 130 -3.73 15.36 12.11
N CYS A 131 -4.03 14.22 11.45
CA CYS A 131 -3.24 13.73 10.34
C CYS A 131 -3.76 14.30 9.02
N ASN A 132 -2.88 14.86 8.21
CA ASN A 132 -3.22 15.36 6.87
C ASN A 132 -2.98 14.31 5.76
N LYS A 133 -2.34 13.18 6.09
CA LYS A 133 -2.08 12.10 5.15
C LYS A 133 -2.51 10.74 5.72
N VAL A 134 -2.97 9.87 4.82
CA VAL A 134 -3.28 8.46 5.15
C VAL A 134 -2.47 7.57 4.22
N ALA A 135 -1.58 6.75 4.78
CA ALA A 135 -0.77 5.81 4.03
C ALA A 135 -1.43 4.43 3.96
N LEU A 136 -1.48 3.89 2.76
CA LEU A 136 -2.08 2.59 2.44
C LEU A 136 -1.02 1.60 1.94
N GLY A 137 -1.09 0.34 2.38
CA GLY A 137 -0.12 -0.70 2.11
C GLY A 137 -0.22 -1.36 0.73
N HIS A 138 -0.70 -0.64 -0.29
CA HIS A 138 -0.75 -1.16 -1.66
C HIS A 138 0.66 -1.18 -2.27
N HIS A 139 1.04 -2.32 -2.84
CA HIS A 139 2.33 -2.55 -3.49
C HIS A 139 2.18 -2.72 -5.02
N LEU A 140 3.28 -2.90 -5.74
CA LEU A 140 3.31 -2.99 -7.19
C LEU A 140 2.40 -4.10 -7.75
N ASP A 141 2.41 -5.28 -7.13
CA ASP A 141 1.56 -6.38 -7.59
C ASP A 141 0.07 -6.04 -7.44
N ASP A 142 -0.34 -5.29 -6.40
CA ASP A 142 -1.71 -4.79 -6.26
C ASP A 142 -2.12 -3.86 -7.40
N ALA A 143 -1.20 -3.00 -7.84
CA ALA A 143 -1.44 -2.07 -8.93
C ALA A 143 -1.62 -2.85 -10.26
N ILE A 144 -0.72 -3.80 -10.53
CA ILE A 144 -0.78 -4.65 -11.71
C ILE A 144 -2.09 -5.45 -11.73
N GLU A 145 -2.43 -6.11 -10.61
CA GLU A 145 -3.67 -6.86 -10.47
C GLU A 145 -4.90 -5.96 -10.69
N THR A 146 -4.90 -4.75 -10.12
CA THR A 146 -6.01 -3.80 -10.30
C THR A 146 -6.14 -3.34 -11.74
N PHE A 147 -5.02 -3.03 -12.41
CA PHE A 147 -5.01 -2.64 -13.81
C PHE A 147 -5.62 -3.73 -14.70
N TYR A 148 -5.15 -4.97 -14.59
CA TYR A 148 -5.67 -6.08 -15.39
C TYR A 148 -7.11 -6.46 -15.02
N MET A 149 -7.49 -6.36 -13.75
CA MET A 149 -8.86 -6.58 -13.33
C MET A 149 -9.82 -5.57 -13.96
N ASN A 150 -9.46 -4.29 -13.96
CA ASN A 150 -10.23 -3.23 -14.60
C ASN A 150 -10.33 -3.46 -16.12
N LEU A 151 -9.20 -3.83 -16.76
CA LEU A 151 -9.16 -4.06 -18.20
C LEU A 151 -10.09 -5.20 -18.65
N TRP A 152 -10.08 -6.33 -17.94
CA TRP A 152 -10.82 -7.51 -18.39
C TRP A 152 -12.26 -7.58 -17.89
N ARG A 153 -12.49 -7.12 -16.66
CA ARG A 153 -13.82 -7.28 -16.04
C ARG A 153 -14.69 -6.06 -16.22
N GLU A 154 -14.06 -4.89 -16.16
CA GLU A 154 -14.76 -3.61 -16.23
C GLU A 154 -14.69 -2.99 -17.64
N GLY A 155 -13.89 -3.54 -18.55
CA GLY A 155 -13.64 -2.96 -19.89
C GLY A 155 -13.05 -1.55 -19.81
N ARG A 156 -12.31 -1.24 -18.73
CA ARG A 156 -11.82 0.08 -18.41
C ARG A 156 -10.30 0.07 -18.26
N ILE A 157 -9.63 1.04 -18.89
CA ILE A 157 -8.22 1.34 -18.65
C ILE A 157 -8.16 2.24 -17.42
N GLY A 158 -7.57 1.76 -16.32
CA GLY A 158 -7.47 2.51 -15.08
C GLY A 158 -6.83 1.70 -13.94
N CYS A 159 -6.32 2.42 -12.96
CA CYS A 159 -5.74 1.86 -11.73
C CYS A 159 -6.04 2.82 -10.56
N PHE A 160 -5.73 2.44 -9.34
CA PHE A 160 -5.74 3.41 -8.25
C PHE A 160 -4.54 4.36 -8.38
N SER A 161 -4.70 5.62 -8.03
CA SER A 161 -3.65 6.63 -8.13
C SER A 161 -2.55 6.42 -7.07
N PRO A 162 -1.27 6.73 -7.36
CA PRO A 162 -0.19 6.80 -6.37
C PRO A 162 -0.51 7.72 -5.19
N VAL A 163 -1.09 8.87 -5.50
CA VAL A 163 -1.57 9.89 -4.56
C VAL A 163 -3.01 10.23 -4.91
N THR A 164 -3.87 10.34 -3.91
CA THR A 164 -5.29 10.69 -4.09
C THR A 164 -5.67 11.78 -3.09
N GLU A 165 -5.99 12.95 -3.58
CA GLU A 165 -6.50 14.04 -2.76
C GLU A 165 -7.99 13.85 -2.47
N LEU A 166 -8.36 14.03 -1.21
CA LEU A 166 -9.74 14.06 -0.71
C LEU A 166 -10.04 15.49 -0.27
N SER A 167 -10.30 16.37 -1.24
CA SER A 167 -10.47 17.81 -1.03
C SER A 167 -11.52 18.15 0.01
N ASP A 168 -12.63 17.41 0.03
CA ASP A 168 -13.75 17.59 0.97
C ASP A 168 -13.35 17.33 2.43
N ARG A 169 -12.18 16.70 2.68
CA ARG A 169 -11.71 16.32 4.02
C ARG A 169 -10.34 16.89 4.37
N GLY A 170 -9.68 17.57 3.45
CA GLY A 170 -8.30 18.02 3.64
C GLY A 170 -7.28 16.88 3.83
N LEU A 171 -7.61 15.67 3.38
CA LEU A 171 -6.78 14.47 3.51
C LEU A 171 -6.18 14.06 2.17
N THR A 172 -4.96 13.55 2.20
CA THR A 172 -4.31 12.94 1.03
C THR A 172 -3.98 11.47 1.30
N LEU A 173 -4.44 10.58 0.42
CA LEU A 173 -4.07 9.16 0.48
C LEU A 173 -2.76 8.94 -0.28
N ILE A 174 -1.81 8.26 0.32
CA ILE A 174 -0.51 7.95 -0.28
C ILE A 174 -0.21 6.44 -0.26
N ARG A 175 0.61 5.96 -1.20
CA ARG A 175 0.96 4.54 -1.33
C ARG A 175 2.46 4.32 -1.46
N PRO A 176 3.21 4.48 -0.35
CA PRO A 176 4.69 4.44 -0.39
C PRO A 176 5.29 3.09 -0.84
N LEU A 177 4.54 1.97 -0.72
CA LEU A 177 5.00 0.65 -1.17
C LEU A 177 4.82 0.42 -2.68
N LEU A 178 4.30 1.40 -3.44
CA LEU A 178 3.85 1.26 -4.81
C LEU A 178 4.92 0.71 -5.79
N LEU A 179 6.18 0.96 -5.54
CA LEU A 179 7.30 0.47 -6.38
C LEU A 179 7.91 -0.84 -5.85
N ALA A 180 7.47 -1.34 -4.70
CA ALA A 180 7.92 -2.60 -4.14
C ALA A 180 7.00 -3.74 -4.59
N THR A 181 7.58 -4.90 -4.87
CA THR A 181 6.83 -6.13 -5.13
C THR A 181 6.36 -6.78 -3.82
N GLU A 182 5.30 -7.59 -3.88
CA GLU A 182 4.85 -8.40 -2.73
C GLU A 182 5.99 -9.24 -2.15
N GLN A 183 6.88 -9.76 -3.01
CA GLN A 183 8.03 -10.56 -2.58
C GLN A 183 9.03 -9.74 -1.77
N GLU A 184 9.32 -8.50 -2.18
CA GLU A 184 10.25 -7.62 -1.44
C GLU A 184 9.69 -7.26 -0.06
N VAL A 185 8.38 -6.97 0.03
CA VAL A 185 7.71 -6.74 1.30
C VAL A 185 7.78 -7.98 2.19
N ARG A 186 7.49 -9.17 1.63
CA ARG A 186 7.53 -10.43 2.36
C ARG A 186 8.94 -10.75 2.88
N CYS A 187 9.98 -10.56 2.07
CA CYS A 187 11.36 -10.75 2.48
C CYS A 187 11.74 -9.83 3.62
N ALA A 188 11.43 -8.53 3.52
CA ALA A 188 11.73 -7.55 4.56
C ALA A 188 11.09 -7.93 5.91
N VAL A 189 9.79 -8.25 5.91
CA VAL A 189 9.07 -8.65 7.12
C VAL A 189 9.63 -9.94 7.72
N LYS A 190 9.96 -10.94 6.88
CA LYS A 190 10.49 -12.22 7.33
C LYS A 190 11.89 -12.09 7.92
N GLU A 191 12.81 -11.38 7.25
CA GLU A 191 14.18 -11.21 7.70
C GLU A 191 14.28 -10.37 8.98
N GLU A 192 13.39 -9.38 9.15
CA GLU A 192 13.30 -8.57 10.37
C GLU A 192 12.57 -9.30 11.52
N GLY A 193 11.89 -10.42 11.23
CA GLY A 193 11.12 -11.16 12.23
C GLY A 193 9.90 -10.38 12.75
N PHE A 194 9.30 -9.52 11.94
CA PHE A 194 8.16 -8.71 12.40
C PHE A 194 6.92 -9.57 12.68
N PRO A 195 6.22 -9.32 13.77
CA PRO A 195 4.98 -10.02 14.10
C PRO A 195 3.88 -9.69 13.09
N ILE A 196 3.07 -10.69 12.76
CA ILE A 196 1.91 -10.58 11.88
C ILE A 196 0.69 -11.10 12.61
N VAL A 197 -0.38 -10.30 12.59
CA VAL A 197 -1.70 -10.68 13.11
C VAL A 197 -2.56 -11.16 11.94
N LYS A 198 -2.97 -12.42 11.98
CA LYS A 198 -3.82 -13.01 10.93
C LYS A 198 -5.21 -12.40 10.95
N SER A 199 -5.74 -12.11 9.76
CA SER A 199 -7.13 -11.71 9.57
C SER A 199 -8.08 -12.82 10.07
N ARG A 200 -9.18 -12.40 10.71
CA ARG A 200 -10.29 -13.30 11.09
C ARG A 200 -11.52 -13.07 10.21
N CYS A 201 -11.35 -12.41 9.06
CA CYS A 201 -12.45 -12.11 8.16
C CYS A 201 -13.06 -13.41 7.61
N PRO A 202 -14.39 -13.63 7.75
CA PRO A 202 -15.04 -14.83 7.21
C PRO A 202 -14.97 -14.94 5.68
N ALA A 203 -14.79 -13.81 4.98
CA ALA A 203 -14.68 -13.73 3.52
C ALA A 203 -13.22 -13.74 3.02
N ASP A 204 -12.24 -14.01 3.89
CA ASP A 204 -10.83 -14.03 3.50
C ASP A 204 -10.54 -15.20 2.53
N GLY A 205 -9.85 -14.92 1.42
CA GLY A 205 -9.48 -15.92 0.41
C GLY A 205 -10.57 -16.25 -0.62
N VAL A 206 -11.79 -15.71 -0.51
CA VAL A 206 -12.89 -15.95 -1.48
C VAL A 206 -13.19 -14.66 -2.25
N THR A 207 -12.31 -14.28 -3.16
CA THR A 207 -12.54 -13.06 -3.95
C THR A 207 -12.26 -13.27 -5.43
N THR A 208 -13.01 -12.57 -6.27
CA THR A 208 -12.81 -12.49 -7.72
C THR A 208 -11.42 -11.98 -8.15
N ARG A 209 -10.66 -11.45 -7.19
CA ARG A 209 -9.28 -10.98 -7.39
C ARG A 209 -8.29 -12.13 -7.55
N GLU A 210 -8.62 -13.32 -7.04
CA GLU A 210 -7.69 -14.46 -7.07
C GLU A 210 -7.38 -14.93 -8.51
N ASP A 211 -8.35 -14.88 -9.43
CA ASP A 211 -8.13 -15.23 -10.85
C ASP A 211 -7.11 -14.29 -11.50
N THR A 212 -7.25 -12.98 -11.24
CA THR A 212 -6.33 -11.98 -11.77
C THR A 212 -4.93 -12.15 -11.16
N LYS A 213 -4.87 -12.45 -9.87
CA LYS A 213 -3.62 -12.75 -9.17
C LYS A 213 -2.90 -13.96 -9.75
N ASN A 214 -3.64 -15.02 -10.06
CA ASN A 214 -3.10 -16.22 -10.69
C ASN A 214 -2.56 -15.93 -12.10
N PHE A 215 -3.30 -15.16 -12.91
CA PHE A 215 -2.82 -14.71 -14.21
C PHE A 215 -1.53 -13.89 -14.10
N VAL A 216 -1.49 -12.88 -13.25
CA VAL A 216 -0.29 -12.04 -13.07
C VAL A 216 0.89 -12.91 -12.63
N ARG A 217 0.66 -13.86 -11.72
CA ARG A 217 1.69 -14.78 -11.24
C ARG A 217 2.23 -15.66 -12.36
N GLU A 218 1.36 -16.18 -13.21
CA GLU A 218 1.74 -16.99 -14.37
C GLU A 218 2.55 -16.17 -15.40
N ARG A 219 2.08 -14.95 -15.73
CA ARG A 219 2.81 -14.06 -16.64
C ARG A 219 4.21 -13.71 -16.11
N CYS A 220 4.34 -13.47 -14.82
CA CYS A 220 5.64 -13.22 -14.21
C CYS A 220 6.60 -14.43 -14.21
N ARG A 221 6.06 -15.65 -14.34
CA ARG A 221 6.90 -16.87 -14.50
C ARG A 221 7.45 -16.98 -15.91
N THR A 222 6.63 -16.64 -16.92
CA THR A 222 6.99 -16.74 -18.33
C THR A 222 7.77 -15.53 -18.84
N ASP A 223 7.50 -14.34 -18.33
CA ASP A 223 8.21 -13.10 -18.65
C ASP A 223 8.67 -12.39 -17.37
N ARG A 224 9.97 -12.46 -17.07
CA ARG A 224 10.58 -11.81 -15.91
C ARG A 224 10.44 -10.28 -15.93
N ALA A 225 10.29 -9.69 -17.11
CA ALA A 225 10.12 -8.25 -17.29
C ALA A 225 8.66 -7.80 -17.20
N PHE A 226 7.69 -8.71 -17.08
CA PHE A 226 6.25 -8.40 -17.11
C PHE A 226 5.84 -7.29 -16.15
N ARG A 227 6.30 -7.35 -14.87
CA ARG A 227 6.03 -6.30 -13.88
C ARG A 227 6.59 -4.95 -14.30
N GLN A 228 7.83 -4.93 -14.80
CA GLN A 228 8.50 -3.69 -15.19
C GLN A 228 7.84 -3.09 -16.44
N LYS A 229 7.46 -3.92 -17.42
CA LYS A 229 6.73 -3.48 -18.61
C LYS A 229 5.37 -2.87 -18.24
N THR A 230 4.63 -3.52 -17.32
CA THR A 230 3.34 -3.00 -16.85
C THR A 230 3.51 -1.70 -16.06
N LEU A 231 4.50 -1.63 -15.16
CA LEU A 231 4.82 -0.41 -14.42
C LEU A 231 5.19 0.73 -15.38
N HIS A 232 6.05 0.46 -16.36
CA HIS A 232 6.44 1.43 -17.38
C HIS A 232 5.22 1.93 -18.17
N ALA A 233 4.34 1.02 -18.61
CA ALA A 233 3.12 1.39 -19.32
C ALA A 233 2.20 2.29 -18.48
N LEU A 234 2.06 2.02 -17.17
CA LEU A 234 1.32 2.88 -16.25
C LEU A 234 1.98 4.26 -16.12
N GLN A 235 3.31 4.30 -15.97
CA GLN A 235 4.08 5.55 -15.79
C GLN A 235 4.16 6.42 -17.04
N GLU A 236 4.10 5.84 -18.23
CA GLU A 236 4.06 6.58 -19.50
C GLU A 236 2.64 6.97 -19.93
N SER A 237 1.63 6.45 -19.24
CA SER A 237 0.23 6.78 -19.51
C SER A 237 -0.23 8.02 -18.71
N ASP A 238 -1.37 8.58 -19.11
CA ASP A 238 -2.06 9.64 -18.35
C ASP A 238 -3.09 9.05 -17.35
N ILE A 239 -2.93 7.77 -16.98
CA ILE A 239 -3.85 7.07 -16.08
C ILE A 239 -3.63 7.54 -14.65
N ASP A 240 -4.67 8.09 -14.03
CA ASP A 240 -4.83 8.26 -12.58
C ASP A 240 -3.57 8.74 -11.81
N GLY A 241 -2.79 9.67 -12.39
CA GLY A 241 -1.61 10.25 -11.74
C GLY A 241 -0.39 9.32 -11.67
N TRP A 242 -0.33 8.28 -12.50
CA TRP A 242 0.80 7.36 -12.54
C TRP A 242 2.07 7.93 -13.17
N ARG A 243 1.96 8.97 -14.01
CA ARG A 243 3.14 9.65 -14.55
C ARG A 243 3.93 10.29 -13.42
N PRO A 244 5.21 9.91 -13.21
CA PRO A 244 6.01 10.46 -12.14
C PRO A 244 6.25 11.97 -12.33
N LEU A 245 6.08 12.76 -11.27
CA LEU A 245 6.45 14.17 -11.27
C LEU A 245 7.97 14.35 -11.38
N HIS A 246 8.71 13.44 -10.73
CA HIS A 246 10.17 13.37 -10.80
C HIS A 246 10.59 11.98 -11.31
N PRO A 247 10.72 11.78 -12.62
CA PRO A 247 11.17 10.52 -13.18
C PRO A 247 12.61 10.20 -12.72
N ALA A 248 12.90 8.92 -12.49
CA ALA A 248 14.25 8.50 -12.17
C ALA A 248 15.20 8.98 -13.27
N ARG A 249 16.35 9.58 -12.88
CA ARG A 249 17.40 9.90 -13.84
C ARG A 249 17.79 8.61 -14.58
N THR A 250 17.36 8.46 -15.81
CA THR A 250 17.91 7.46 -16.71
C THR A 250 19.36 7.85 -16.96
N SER A 251 20.32 7.02 -16.58
CA SER A 251 21.64 7.08 -17.17
C SER A 251 21.43 6.83 -18.66
N LYS A 252 21.45 7.89 -19.47
CA LYS A 252 21.48 7.77 -20.93
C LYS A 252 22.72 6.98 -21.27
N LYS A 253 22.57 5.70 -21.59
CA LYS A 253 23.39 5.11 -22.61
C LYS A 253 22.85 5.67 -23.94
N GLU A 254 23.62 6.50 -24.56
CA GLU A 254 23.42 6.91 -25.95
C GLU A 254 23.47 5.64 -26.80
N ASP A 255 22.32 5.08 -27.14
CA ASP A 255 22.21 4.20 -28.31
C ASP A 255 22.00 5.08 -29.54
N THR A 256 23.12 5.61 -30.04
CA THR A 256 23.26 5.95 -31.44
C THR A 256 23.33 4.65 -32.23
N ALA A 257 22.21 4.18 -32.76
CA ALA A 257 22.11 3.36 -33.96
C ALA A 257 20.64 2.91 -34.15
N HIS A 258 19.94 3.58 -35.04
CA HIS A 258 19.21 3.01 -36.16
C HIS A 258 18.35 4.10 -36.81
N ALA A 259 19.04 4.89 -37.62
CA ALA A 259 18.47 5.41 -38.84
C ALA A 259 18.57 4.30 -39.89
N ASP A 260 17.58 4.22 -40.74
CA ASP A 260 17.41 3.36 -41.88
C ASP A 260 16.81 1.96 -41.68
N ALA A 261 15.50 1.91 -41.91
CA ALA A 261 14.88 1.00 -42.89
C ALA A 261 13.41 1.44 -43.10
N ARG A 262 13.25 2.27 -44.14
CA ARG A 262 12.00 2.32 -44.89
C ARG A 262 11.93 1.05 -45.78
N ILE A 263 10.87 0.31 -45.67
CA ILE A 263 9.97 -0.10 -46.76
C ILE A 263 8.76 -0.75 -46.13
#